data_ffefc548090203cac0cf502f4750d27d
#
_entry.id   ffefc548090203cac0cf502f4750d27d
#
_cell.length_a   1.000
_cell.length_b   1.000
_cell.length_c   1.000
_cell.angle_alpha   90.00
_cell.angle_beta   90.00
_cell.angle_gamma   90.00
#
_symmetry.space_group_name_H-M   'P 1'
#
loop_
_entity.id
_entity.type
_entity.pdbx_description
1 polymer ?
#
loop_
_entity_poly.entity_id
_entity_poly.type
_entity_poly.pdbx_seq_one_letter_code
_entity_poly.pdbx_strand_id
1 'polypeptide(L)'
;NTNLFGAPPAAARALAELPADRVTRYPPVFADELKSVLARKHGVAPENIATGCGSDDVIDSALRAFCDPGDAIAYADPTFGMVSLFARMNAARPVAVPLAPDFSLDADAIIAARARVTYVCRPNNPTGTVPDAASVLRVAEQSGGIVLLDEAYADFMDEPAPDWLAASDRIVVLRTLSKAFGLAGLRVGYAIGPAPLIREIEKSRGPYKVTA
;
A
#
# COMPACT_ATOMS: atom_id res chain seq x y z
N ASN A 1 -11.42 -11.90 -1.00
CA ASN A 1 -10.39 -12.41 -0.09
C ASN A 1 -10.64 -11.92 1.35
N THR A 2 -11.63 -12.49 2.03
CA THR A 2 -11.95 -12.23 3.43
C THR A 2 -11.24 -13.27 4.31
N ASN A 3 -10.68 -12.83 5.46
CA ASN A 3 -10.15 -13.75 6.46
C ASN A 3 -11.32 -14.48 7.14
N LEU A 4 -11.37 -15.80 6.99
CA LEU A 4 -12.47 -16.62 7.53
C LEU A 4 -12.28 -17.01 9.00
N PHE A 5 -11.11 -16.74 9.60
CA PHE A 5 -10.85 -17.00 11.02
C PHE A 5 -11.42 -15.92 11.94
N GLY A 6 -11.95 -14.83 11.38
CA GLY A 6 -12.59 -13.74 12.11
C GLY A 6 -11.61 -12.69 12.65
N ALA A 7 -12.17 -11.72 13.36
CA ALA A 7 -11.40 -10.64 13.99
C ALA A 7 -10.74 -11.10 15.30
N PRO A 8 -9.57 -10.54 15.67
CA PRO A 8 -8.97 -10.80 16.96
C PRO A 8 -9.94 -10.45 18.12
N PRO A 9 -10.03 -11.28 19.16
CA PRO A 9 -10.94 -11.01 20.29
C PRO A 9 -10.69 -9.64 20.97
N ALA A 10 -9.43 -9.17 20.94
CA ALA A 10 -9.09 -7.84 21.46
C ALA A 10 -9.74 -6.70 20.66
N ALA A 11 -9.78 -6.82 19.33
CA ALA A 11 -10.44 -5.83 18.47
C ALA A 11 -11.96 -5.81 18.70
N ALA A 12 -12.58 -7.00 18.83
CA ALA A 12 -14.01 -7.11 19.11
C ALA A 12 -14.37 -6.47 20.47
N ARG A 13 -13.56 -6.69 21.52
CA ARG A 13 -13.74 -6.03 22.82
C ARG A 13 -13.59 -4.51 22.72
N ALA A 14 -12.53 -4.02 22.07
CA ALA A 14 -12.30 -2.59 21.93
C ALA A 14 -13.47 -1.88 21.22
N LEU A 15 -14.06 -2.52 20.20
CA LEU A 15 -15.25 -1.98 19.53
C LEU A 15 -16.49 -1.98 20.42
N ALA A 16 -16.68 -3.02 21.24
CA ALA A 16 -17.82 -3.09 22.17
C ALA A 16 -17.71 -2.07 23.32
N GLU A 17 -16.50 -1.69 23.70
CA GLU A 17 -16.19 -0.73 24.74
C GLU A 17 -16.06 0.72 24.22
N LEU A 18 -16.28 0.94 22.91
CA LEU A 18 -16.14 2.27 22.32
C LEU A 18 -17.16 3.25 22.95
N PRO A 19 -16.70 4.37 23.51
CA PRO A 19 -17.61 5.37 24.09
C PRO A 19 -18.57 5.94 23.04
N ALA A 20 -19.86 6.10 23.40
CA ALA A 20 -20.89 6.56 22.48
C ALA A 20 -20.59 7.95 21.86
N ASP A 21 -19.86 8.81 22.56
CA ASP A 21 -19.48 10.13 22.07
C ASP A 21 -18.43 10.08 20.95
N ARG A 22 -17.72 8.97 20.78
CA ARG A 22 -16.82 8.77 19.64
C ARG A 22 -17.55 8.75 18.32
N VAL A 23 -18.79 8.28 18.29
CA VAL A 23 -19.60 8.21 17.08
C VAL A 23 -20.07 9.60 16.60
N THR A 24 -20.14 10.57 17.51
CA THR A 24 -20.64 11.92 17.23
C THR A 24 -19.56 12.94 16.89
N ARG A 25 -18.29 12.55 17.00
CA ARG A 25 -17.13 13.44 16.75
C ARG A 25 -16.35 13.01 15.53
N TYR A 26 -15.82 13.98 14.80
CA TYR A 26 -14.82 13.68 13.79
C TYR A 26 -13.56 13.08 14.42
N PRO A 27 -12.96 12.03 13.83
CA PRO A 27 -11.66 11.52 14.27
C PRO A 27 -10.54 12.54 13.99
N PRO A 28 -9.34 12.34 14.53
CA PRO A 28 -8.17 13.15 14.15
C PRO A 28 -7.92 13.09 12.64
N VAL A 29 -7.60 14.25 12.05
CA VAL A 29 -7.43 14.41 10.59
C VAL A 29 -6.46 13.39 9.98
N PHE A 30 -5.33 13.16 10.66
CA PHE A 30 -4.25 12.31 10.18
C PHE A 30 -4.12 10.99 10.95
N ALA A 31 -5.08 10.67 11.85
CA ALA A 31 -5.04 9.47 12.70
C ALA A 31 -3.70 9.32 13.46
N ASP A 32 -3.22 10.40 14.11
CA ASP A 32 -1.87 10.50 14.68
C ASP A 32 -1.56 9.41 15.72
N GLU A 33 -2.56 9.00 16.51
CA GLU A 33 -2.42 7.91 17.47
C GLU A 33 -2.15 6.57 16.75
N LEU A 34 -2.93 6.25 15.70
CA LEU A 34 -2.73 5.07 14.87
C LEU A 34 -1.36 5.12 14.17
N LYS A 35 -0.96 6.27 13.61
CA LYS A 35 0.37 6.44 13.00
C LYS A 35 1.47 6.16 13.99
N SER A 36 1.35 6.63 15.22
CA SER A 36 2.33 6.40 16.29
C SER A 36 2.43 4.91 16.65
N VAL A 37 1.30 4.18 16.69
CA VAL A 37 1.29 2.74 16.94
C VAL A 37 1.94 1.97 15.79
N LEU A 38 1.59 2.30 14.54
CA LEU A 38 2.16 1.68 13.35
C LEU A 38 3.66 1.97 13.23
N ALA A 39 4.08 3.19 13.49
CA ALA A 39 5.49 3.59 13.49
C ALA A 39 6.32 2.74 14.46
N ARG A 40 5.85 2.57 15.70
CA ARG A 40 6.51 1.68 16.68
C ARG A 40 6.54 0.22 16.22
N LYS A 41 5.44 -0.28 15.62
CA LYS A 41 5.37 -1.66 15.09
C LYS A 41 6.43 -1.90 14.01
N HIS A 42 6.69 -0.92 13.18
CA HIS A 42 7.60 -1.04 12.03
C HIS A 42 8.99 -0.46 12.27
N GLY A 43 9.27 0.09 13.47
CA GLY A 43 10.58 0.65 13.80
C GLY A 43 10.92 1.93 13.01
N VAL A 44 9.91 2.70 12.60
CA VAL A 44 10.06 3.94 11.82
C VAL A 44 9.49 5.15 12.57
N ALA A 45 9.73 6.35 12.07
CA ALA A 45 9.12 7.57 12.63
C ALA A 45 7.66 7.74 12.14
N PRO A 46 6.78 8.42 12.87
CA PRO A 46 5.40 8.69 12.44
C PRO A 46 5.30 9.40 11.09
N GLU A 47 6.29 10.21 10.72
CA GLU A 47 6.40 10.90 9.44
C GLU A 47 6.59 9.95 8.25
N ASN A 48 6.97 8.72 8.51
CA ASN A 48 7.10 7.66 7.51
C ASN A 48 5.78 6.90 7.27
N ILE A 49 4.69 7.28 7.94
CA ILE A 49 3.39 6.60 7.86
C ILE A 49 2.33 7.54 7.29
N ALA A 50 1.60 7.09 6.26
CA ALA A 50 0.32 7.65 5.86
C ALA A 50 -0.79 6.62 6.07
N THR A 51 -1.98 7.07 6.48
CA THR A 51 -3.14 6.18 6.72
C THR A 51 -4.25 6.45 5.71
N GLY A 52 -5.12 5.47 5.45
CA GLY A 52 -6.23 5.61 4.53
C GLY A 52 -7.38 4.64 4.81
N CYS A 53 -8.49 4.83 4.11
CA CYS A 53 -9.67 3.96 4.14
C CYS A 53 -9.41 2.64 3.40
N GLY A 54 -8.58 1.77 3.98
CA GLY A 54 -7.98 0.61 3.33
C GLY A 54 -6.77 0.98 2.47
N SER A 55 -6.02 -0.03 2.00
CA SER A 55 -4.91 0.19 1.08
C SER A 55 -5.36 0.78 -0.27
N ASP A 56 -6.60 0.54 -0.68
CA ASP A 56 -7.18 1.10 -1.91
C ASP A 56 -7.13 2.63 -1.93
N ASP A 57 -7.54 3.27 -0.82
CA ASP A 57 -7.50 4.72 -0.68
C ASP A 57 -6.05 5.25 -0.64
N VAL A 58 -5.13 4.47 -0.07
CA VAL A 58 -3.70 4.83 -0.07
C VAL A 58 -3.11 4.74 -1.47
N ILE A 59 -3.46 3.70 -2.26
CA ILE A 59 -3.06 3.57 -3.66
C ILE A 59 -3.58 4.77 -4.47
N ASP A 60 -4.88 5.04 -4.41
CA ASP A 60 -5.49 6.16 -5.14
C ASP A 60 -4.87 7.50 -4.75
N SER A 61 -4.65 7.73 -3.46
CA SER A 61 -4.01 8.95 -2.96
C SER A 61 -2.55 9.09 -3.44
N ALA A 62 -1.80 7.98 -3.50
CA ALA A 62 -0.43 7.97 -4.00
C ALA A 62 -0.39 8.26 -5.52
N LEU A 63 -1.28 7.64 -6.31
CA LEU A 63 -1.35 7.92 -7.74
C LEU A 63 -1.69 9.39 -8.00
N ARG A 64 -2.63 9.95 -7.25
CA ARG A 64 -3.02 11.36 -7.34
C ARG A 64 -1.90 12.32 -6.93
N ALA A 65 -1.03 11.89 -5.99
CA ALA A 65 0.11 12.68 -5.54
C ALA A 65 1.28 12.69 -6.54
N PHE A 66 1.48 11.57 -7.25
CA PHE A 66 2.71 11.34 -8.01
C PHE A 66 2.53 11.37 -9.53
N CYS A 67 1.30 11.32 -10.05
CA CYS A 67 1.02 11.26 -11.47
C CYS A 67 0.28 12.50 -11.94
N ASP A 68 0.73 13.03 -13.07
CA ASP A 68 -0.02 13.97 -13.88
C ASP A 68 -0.89 13.23 -14.92
N PRO A 69 -1.94 13.87 -15.48
CA PRO A 69 -2.72 13.29 -16.56
C PRO A 69 -1.83 12.82 -17.72
N GLY A 70 -2.00 11.55 -18.12
CA GLY A 70 -1.21 10.91 -19.20
C GLY A 70 0.04 10.18 -18.72
N ASP A 71 0.50 10.37 -17.49
CA ASP A 71 1.63 9.62 -16.94
C ASP A 71 1.38 8.11 -16.96
N ALA A 72 2.42 7.34 -17.21
CA ALA A 72 2.34 5.89 -17.21
C ALA A 72 2.40 5.33 -15.79
N ILE A 73 1.54 4.35 -15.53
CA ILE A 73 1.59 3.50 -14.33
C ILE A 73 1.80 2.07 -14.79
N ALA A 74 2.99 1.50 -14.53
CA ALA A 74 3.30 0.12 -14.87
C ALA A 74 2.89 -0.82 -13.73
N TYR A 75 2.42 -2.00 -14.08
CA TYR A 75 2.12 -3.08 -13.13
C TYR A 75 2.26 -4.44 -13.82
N ALA A 76 2.64 -5.45 -13.05
CA ALA A 76 2.66 -6.83 -13.54
C ALA A 76 1.22 -7.34 -13.75
N ASP A 77 0.97 -8.15 -14.78
CA ASP A 77 -0.35 -8.69 -15.11
C ASP A 77 -0.27 -10.22 -15.24
N PRO A 78 -1.12 -10.98 -14.54
CA PRO A 78 -2.20 -10.54 -13.65
C PRO A 78 -1.73 -10.08 -12.26
N THR A 79 -2.39 -9.03 -11.73
CA THR A 79 -2.23 -8.56 -10.36
C THR A 79 -3.56 -8.02 -9.80
N PHE A 80 -3.52 -7.25 -8.70
CA PHE A 80 -4.70 -6.62 -8.12
C PHE A 80 -5.39 -5.66 -9.10
N GLY A 81 -6.56 -6.06 -9.60
CA GLY A 81 -7.23 -5.40 -10.74
C GLY A 81 -7.62 -3.94 -10.53
N MET A 82 -7.72 -3.48 -9.26
CA MET A 82 -8.06 -2.08 -8.97
C MET A 82 -6.98 -1.09 -9.38
N VAL A 83 -5.72 -1.51 -9.52
CA VAL A 83 -4.61 -0.62 -9.93
C VAL A 83 -4.89 0.02 -11.28
N SER A 84 -5.31 -0.76 -12.27
CA SER A 84 -5.64 -0.24 -13.60
C SER A 84 -6.84 0.69 -13.58
N LEU A 85 -7.81 0.45 -12.69
CA LEU A 85 -8.97 1.30 -12.51
C LEU A 85 -8.57 2.63 -11.86
N PHE A 86 -7.81 2.60 -10.77
CA PHE A 86 -7.31 3.82 -10.11
C PHE A 86 -6.42 4.65 -11.05
N ALA A 87 -5.59 4.00 -11.88
CA ALA A 87 -4.84 4.71 -12.91
C ALA A 87 -5.75 5.54 -13.83
N ARG A 88 -6.80 4.91 -14.38
CA ARG A 88 -7.77 5.59 -15.25
C ARG A 88 -8.55 6.68 -14.52
N MET A 89 -8.96 6.44 -13.27
CA MET A 89 -9.66 7.43 -12.43
C MET A 89 -8.84 8.70 -12.21
N ASN A 90 -7.51 8.56 -12.17
CA ASN A 90 -6.57 9.68 -12.04
C ASN A 90 -6.06 10.18 -13.41
N ALA A 91 -6.76 9.88 -14.51
CA ALA A 91 -6.38 10.24 -15.87
C ALA A 91 -4.95 9.79 -16.28
N ALA A 92 -4.37 8.84 -15.57
CA ALA A 92 -3.09 8.23 -15.91
C ALA A 92 -3.29 7.04 -16.87
N ARG A 93 -2.24 6.64 -17.56
CA ARG A 93 -2.23 5.55 -18.53
C ARG A 93 -1.73 4.25 -17.89
N PRO A 94 -2.59 3.25 -17.69
CA PRO A 94 -2.18 1.95 -17.19
C PRO A 94 -1.35 1.20 -18.23
N VAL A 95 -0.22 0.62 -17.81
CA VAL A 95 0.69 -0.19 -18.62
C VAL A 95 0.80 -1.57 -17.97
N ALA A 96 0.06 -2.53 -18.49
CA ALA A 96 0.13 -3.92 -18.07
C ALA A 96 1.38 -4.58 -18.66
N VAL A 97 2.21 -5.15 -17.83
CA VAL A 97 3.40 -5.93 -18.21
C VAL A 97 3.13 -7.40 -17.83
N PRO A 98 3.08 -8.33 -18.80
CA PRO A 98 2.83 -9.72 -18.48
C PRO A 98 3.87 -10.27 -17.49
N LEU A 99 3.41 -11.07 -16.52
CA LEU A 99 4.29 -11.90 -15.73
C LEU A 99 4.97 -12.96 -16.62
N ALA A 100 6.13 -13.45 -16.22
CA ALA A 100 6.75 -14.59 -16.86
C ALA A 100 5.86 -15.84 -16.77
N PRO A 101 6.11 -16.91 -17.60
CA PRO A 101 5.28 -18.12 -17.58
C PRO A 101 5.16 -18.83 -16.23
N ASP A 102 6.13 -18.64 -15.35
CA ASP A 102 6.15 -19.15 -13.96
C ASP A 102 5.53 -18.18 -12.96
N PHE A 103 4.90 -17.11 -13.44
CA PHE A 103 4.36 -15.99 -12.66
C PHE A 103 5.39 -15.18 -11.88
N SER A 104 6.68 -15.25 -12.21
CA SER A 104 7.69 -14.35 -11.67
C SER A 104 7.58 -12.95 -12.30
N LEU A 105 8.10 -11.94 -11.58
CA LEU A 105 8.15 -10.56 -12.04
C LEU A 105 9.18 -10.40 -13.17
N ASP A 106 8.77 -9.96 -14.35
CA ASP A 106 9.69 -9.52 -15.41
C ASP A 106 10.16 -8.10 -15.10
N ALA A 107 11.23 -7.99 -14.32
CA ALA A 107 11.78 -6.71 -13.92
C ALA A 107 12.32 -5.90 -15.12
N ASP A 108 12.85 -6.54 -16.16
CA ASP A 108 13.38 -5.84 -17.35
C ASP A 108 12.26 -5.20 -18.14
N ALA A 109 11.15 -5.92 -18.36
CA ALA A 109 9.97 -5.39 -19.03
C ALA A 109 9.30 -4.26 -18.22
N ILE A 110 9.23 -4.39 -16.90
CA ILE A 110 8.73 -3.33 -16.02
C ILE A 110 9.61 -2.08 -16.10
N ILE A 111 10.93 -2.22 -16.04
CA ILE A 111 11.89 -1.11 -16.16
C ILE A 111 11.77 -0.43 -17.52
N ALA A 112 11.64 -1.22 -18.59
CA ALA A 112 11.50 -0.72 -19.96
C ALA A 112 10.23 0.12 -20.17
N ALA A 113 9.19 -0.06 -19.35
CA ALA A 113 7.97 0.74 -19.40
C ALA A 113 8.19 2.22 -19.00
N ARG A 114 9.29 2.54 -18.31
CA ARG A 114 9.67 3.90 -17.86
C ARG A 114 8.49 4.67 -17.24
N ALA A 115 7.75 4.00 -16.39
CA ALA A 115 6.55 4.54 -15.80
C ALA A 115 6.87 5.55 -14.67
N ARG A 116 5.98 6.53 -14.49
CA ARG A 116 6.04 7.49 -13.38
C ARG A 116 5.84 6.80 -12.03
N VAL A 117 4.95 5.81 -12.00
CA VAL A 117 4.72 4.93 -10.85
C VAL A 117 4.73 3.48 -11.33
N THR A 118 5.39 2.62 -10.59
CA THR A 118 5.34 1.17 -10.78
C THR A 118 4.66 0.53 -9.58
N TYR A 119 3.64 -0.28 -9.83
CA TYR A 119 2.98 -1.06 -8.79
C TYR A 119 3.48 -2.50 -8.83
N VAL A 120 3.94 -2.99 -7.67
CA VAL A 120 4.38 -4.38 -7.46
C VAL A 120 3.62 -4.94 -6.28
N CYS A 121 2.94 -6.07 -6.44
CA CYS A 121 2.23 -6.78 -5.38
C CYS A 121 3.09 -7.95 -4.86
N ARG A 122 3.36 -7.97 -3.55
CA ARG A 122 4.27 -8.95 -2.91
C ARG A 122 3.77 -9.39 -1.52
N PRO A 123 3.23 -10.58 -1.36
CA PRO A 123 2.86 -11.60 -2.37
C PRO A 123 1.85 -11.10 -3.38
N ASN A 124 1.95 -11.57 -4.63
CA ASN A 124 1.06 -11.11 -5.69
C ASN A 124 -0.35 -11.73 -5.56
N ASN A 125 -1.36 -10.94 -5.74
CA ASN A 125 -2.76 -11.36 -5.87
C ASN A 125 -3.17 -11.26 -7.34
N PRO A 126 -3.55 -12.35 -8.06
CA PRO A 126 -4.05 -13.59 -7.48
C PRO A 126 -3.05 -14.77 -7.46
N THR A 127 -1.84 -14.64 -7.96
CA THR A 127 -0.95 -15.78 -8.21
C THR A 127 -0.34 -16.40 -6.95
N GLY A 128 -0.23 -15.62 -5.86
CA GLY A 128 0.44 -16.01 -4.63
C GLY A 128 1.97 -16.03 -4.73
N THR A 129 2.53 -15.73 -5.89
CA THR A 129 3.97 -15.66 -6.07
C THR A 129 4.58 -14.48 -5.33
N VAL A 130 5.82 -14.63 -4.88
CA VAL A 130 6.53 -13.59 -4.12
C VAL A 130 7.68 -13.08 -4.99
N PRO A 131 7.54 -11.88 -5.59
CA PRO A 131 8.66 -11.24 -6.26
C PRO A 131 9.88 -11.16 -5.34
N ASP A 132 11.06 -11.56 -5.81
CA ASP A 132 12.26 -11.50 -5.00
C ASP A 132 12.70 -10.05 -4.73
N ALA A 133 13.36 -9.84 -3.59
CA ALA A 133 13.73 -8.51 -3.14
C ALA A 133 14.72 -7.81 -4.10
N ALA A 134 15.63 -8.55 -4.71
CA ALA A 134 16.61 -7.99 -5.65
C ALA A 134 15.92 -7.44 -6.90
N SER A 135 14.93 -8.15 -7.44
CA SER A 135 14.11 -7.67 -8.58
C SER A 135 13.33 -6.40 -8.22
N VAL A 136 12.72 -6.34 -7.03
CA VAL A 136 12.02 -5.14 -6.55
C VAL A 136 12.95 -3.94 -6.42
N LEU A 137 14.12 -4.13 -5.81
CA LEU A 137 15.14 -3.07 -5.67
C LEU A 137 15.66 -2.61 -7.02
N ARG A 138 15.94 -3.53 -7.94
CA ARG A 138 16.35 -3.19 -9.30
C ARG A 138 15.30 -2.35 -10.03
N VAL A 139 14.01 -2.68 -9.87
CA VAL A 139 12.92 -1.87 -10.42
C VAL A 139 12.93 -0.47 -9.79
N ALA A 140 13.10 -0.36 -8.47
CA ALA A 140 13.13 0.94 -7.80
C ALA A 140 14.30 1.82 -8.24
N GLU A 141 15.48 1.22 -8.49
CA GLU A 141 16.66 1.94 -8.94
C GLU A 141 16.56 2.38 -10.41
N GLN A 142 16.01 1.53 -11.29
CA GLN A 142 16.18 1.69 -12.73
C GLN A 142 14.91 2.13 -13.47
N SER A 143 13.72 2.01 -12.90
CA SER A 143 12.48 2.47 -13.57
C SER A 143 12.38 3.99 -13.68
N GLY A 144 13.12 4.74 -12.85
CA GLY A 144 13.11 6.20 -12.80
C GLY A 144 11.93 6.81 -12.07
N GLY A 145 10.93 6.00 -11.68
CA GLY A 145 9.73 6.42 -10.96
C GLY A 145 9.70 5.96 -9.50
N ILE A 146 8.52 6.05 -8.88
CA ILE A 146 8.23 5.57 -7.53
C ILE A 146 7.66 4.15 -7.62
N VAL A 147 8.07 3.27 -6.71
CA VAL A 147 7.50 1.93 -6.57
C VAL A 147 6.48 1.93 -5.44
N LEU A 148 5.23 1.61 -5.77
CA LEU A 148 4.20 1.24 -4.79
C LEU A 148 4.27 -0.27 -4.59
N LEU A 149 4.86 -0.69 -3.47
CA LEU A 149 5.03 -2.09 -3.12
C LEU A 149 3.87 -2.54 -2.24
N ASP A 150 2.92 -3.26 -2.82
CA ASP A 150 1.74 -3.73 -2.11
C ASP A 150 2.04 -5.02 -1.35
N GLU A 151 2.18 -4.89 -0.05
CA GLU A 151 2.42 -5.96 0.91
C GLU A 151 1.15 -6.29 1.72
N ALA A 152 -0.05 -6.19 1.13
CA ALA A 152 -1.30 -6.54 1.80
C ALA A 152 -1.32 -7.98 2.33
N TYR A 153 -0.53 -8.87 1.75
CA TYR A 153 -0.42 -10.27 2.13
C TYR A 153 0.91 -10.66 2.78
N ALA A 154 1.79 -9.69 3.08
CA ALA A 154 3.13 -9.98 3.60
C ALA A 154 3.14 -10.67 4.97
N ASP A 155 2.10 -10.48 5.79
CA ASP A 155 1.98 -11.17 7.08
C ASP A 155 1.70 -12.69 6.96
N PHE A 156 1.52 -13.20 5.73
CA PHE A 156 1.41 -14.64 5.43
C PHE A 156 2.69 -15.25 4.86
N MET A 157 3.75 -14.46 4.69
CA MET A 157 5.05 -14.97 4.26
C MET A 157 5.81 -15.54 5.45
N ASP A 158 6.53 -16.63 5.20
CA ASP A 158 7.41 -17.24 6.19
C ASP A 158 8.71 -16.43 6.40
N GLU A 159 9.15 -15.72 5.36
CA GLU A 159 10.34 -14.88 5.41
C GLU A 159 10.02 -13.41 5.74
N PRO A 160 10.83 -12.76 6.60
CA PRO A 160 10.63 -11.35 6.87
C PRO A 160 10.89 -10.51 5.61
N ALA A 161 10.10 -9.43 5.46
CA ALA A 161 10.35 -8.45 4.42
C ALA A 161 11.67 -7.72 4.68
N PRO A 162 12.45 -7.34 3.65
CA PRO A 162 13.59 -6.45 3.80
C PRO A 162 13.21 -5.10 4.42
N ASP A 163 14.19 -4.41 5.00
CA ASP A 163 14.01 -3.00 5.37
C ASP A 163 14.03 -2.14 4.10
N TRP A 164 12.84 -1.97 3.50
CA TRP A 164 12.67 -1.23 2.25
C TRP A 164 13.05 0.24 2.39
N LEU A 165 12.85 0.86 3.58
CA LEU A 165 13.21 2.25 3.82
C LEU A 165 14.72 2.46 3.81
N ALA A 166 15.47 1.53 4.41
CA ALA A 166 16.92 1.58 4.39
C ALA A 166 17.48 1.29 2.99
N ALA A 167 16.77 0.48 2.20
CA ALA A 167 17.25 0.01 0.90
C ALA A 167 16.97 1.00 -0.25
N SER A 168 15.91 1.83 -0.17
CA SER A 168 15.55 2.73 -1.27
C SER A 168 14.71 3.93 -0.81
N ASP A 169 15.00 5.10 -1.36
CA ASP A 169 14.22 6.34 -1.19
C ASP A 169 13.03 6.45 -2.15
N ARG A 170 12.78 5.42 -2.97
CA ARG A 170 11.72 5.39 -4.01
C ARG A 170 10.64 4.35 -3.76
N ILE A 171 10.75 3.55 -2.70
CA ILE A 171 9.75 2.54 -2.36
C ILE A 171 8.77 3.08 -1.33
N VAL A 172 7.48 2.95 -1.63
CA VAL A 172 6.38 3.16 -0.69
C VAL A 172 5.68 1.81 -0.50
N VAL A 173 5.78 1.25 0.70
CA VAL A 173 5.16 -0.02 1.07
C VAL A 173 3.72 0.21 1.48
N LEU A 174 2.80 -0.54 0.93
CA LEU A 174 1.36 -0.49 1.25
C LEU A 174 0.99 -1.68 2.12
N ARG A 175 0.25 -1.43 3.18
CA ARG A 175 -0.18 -2.46 4.14
C ARG A 175 -1.66 -2.28 4.48
N THR A 176 -2.30 -3.32 5.00
CA THR A 176 -3.70 -3.29 5.38
C THR A 176 -3.97 -4.16 6.61
N LEU A 177 -4.95 -3.76 7.42
CA LEU A 177 -5.47 -4.62 8.48
C LEU A 177 -6.59 -5.56 8.00
N SER A 178 -6.95 -5.50 6.71
CA SER A 178 -8.06 -6.25 6.14
C SER A 178 -7.81 -7.75 6.00
N LYS A 179 -6.53 -8.19 5.87
CA LYS A 179 -6.15 -9.55 5.52
C LYS A 179 -5.75 -10.38 6.74
N ALA A 180 -4.49 -10.41 7.11
CA ALA A 180 -4.00 -11.21 8.23
C ALA A 180 -4.66 -10.83 9.56
N PHE A 181 -4.94 -9.56 9.77
CA PHE A 181 -5.59 -9.08 11.00
C PHE A 181 -7.10 -9.31 11.05
N GLY A 182 -7.76 -9.75 9.96
CA GLY A 182 -9.19 -10.03 9.93
C GLY A 182 -10.10 -8.80 10.16
N LEU A 183 -9.60 -7.58 9.92
CA LEU A 183 -10.29 -6.32 10.22
C LEU A 183 -10.76 -5.59 8.94
N ALA A 184 -11.17 -6.35 7.91
CA ALA A 184 -11.59 -5.78 6.63
C ALA A 184 -12.73 -4.75 6.77
N GLY A 185 -13.65 -4.96 7.71
CA GLY A 185 -14.77 -4.05 7.98
C GLY A 185 -14.38 -2.71 8.57
N LEU A 186 -13.21 -2.61 9.23
CA LEU A 186 -12.71 -1.35 9.81
C LEU A 186 -12.08 -0.42 8.77
N ARG A 187 -11.85 -0.90 7.57
CA ARG A 187 -11.30 -0.10 6.47
C ARG A 187 -10.01 0.65 6.83
N VAL A 188 -9.03 -0.05 7.42
CA VAL A 188 -7.72 0.53 7.75
C VAL A 188 -6.64 0.00 6.81
N GLY A 189 -6.00 0.91 6.09
CA GLY A 189 -4.79 0.69 5.33
C GLY A 189 -3.78 1.80 5.61
N TYR A 190 -2.53 1.54 5.28
CA TYR A 190 -1.47 2.52 5.50
C TYR A 190 -0.30 2.32 4.53
N ALA A 191 0.45 3.39 4.33
CA ALA A 191 1.72 3.38 3.63
C ALA A 191 2.87 3.55 4.62
N ILE A 192 4.02 2.96 4.29
CA ILE A 192 5.32 3.17 4.95
C ILE A 192 6.29 3.60 3.85
N GLY A 193 6.97 4.72 4.03
CA GLY A 193 7.91 5.20 3.02
C GLY A 193 8.76 6.37 3.48
N PRO A 194 9.65 6.86 2.62
CA PRO A 194 10.42 8.07 2.88
C PRO A 194 9.50 9.24 3.24
N ALA A 195 9.83 9.98 4.30
CA ALA A 195 9.01 11.07 4.81
C ALA A 195 8.61 12.12 3.74
N PRO A 196 9.46 12.49 2.77
CA PRO A 196 9.06 13.37 1.68
C PRO A 196 7.92 12.81 0.83
N LEU A 197 7.96 11.51 0.47
CA LEU A 197 6.91 10.86 -0.32
C LEU A 197 5.61 10.72 0.49
N ILE A 198 5.71 10.32 1.74
CA ILE A 198 4.57 10.22 2.65
C ILE A 198 3.87 11.55 2.80
N ARG A 199 4.61 12.65 2.90
CA ARG A 199 4.05 14.01 2.97
C ARG A 199 3.21 14.36 1.74
N GLU A 200 3.63 13.97 0.53
CA GLU A 200 2.86 14.22 -0.69
C GLU A 200 1.57 13.36 -0.72
N ILE A 201 1.65 12.10 -0.29
CA ILE A 201 0.44 11.26 -0.14
C ILE A 201 -0.54 11.89 0.86
N GLU A 202 -0.04 12.38 2.00
CA GLU A 202 -0.87 13.03 3.03
C GLU A 202 -1.55 14.32 2.52
N LYS A 203 -0.93 15.08 1.61
CA LYS A 203 -1.55 16.25 0.97
C LYS A 203 -2.67 15.88 -0.01
N SER A 204 -2.54 14.75 -0.70
CA SER A 204 -3.49 14.31 -1.73
C SER A 204 -4.71 13.60 -1.15
N ARG A 205 -4.58 12.98 0.02
CA ARG A 205 -5.70 12.28 0.67
C ARG A 205 -6.69 13.27 1.29
N GLY A 206 -7.98 12.92 1.33
CA GLY A 206 -8.96 13.71 2.08
C GLY A 206 -8.78 13.56 3.60
N PRO A 207 -9.37 14.45 4.40
CA PRO A 207 -9.36 14.36 5.86
C PRO A 207 -10.22 13.18 6.36
N TYR A 208 -10.00 12.76 7.62
CA TYR A 208 -10.87 11.82 8.34
C TYR A 208 -11.02 10.45 7.67
N LYS A 209 -9.97 9.96 7.02
CA LYS A 209 -10.00 8.70 6.25
C LYS A 209 -10.08 7.44 7.12
N VAL A 210 -9.66 7.53 8.37
CA VAL A 210 -9.74 6.45 9.36
C VAL A 210 -10.75 6.87 10.42
N THR A 211 -11.76 6.04 10.62
CA THR A 211 -12.78 6.25 11.66
C THR A 211 -12.22 6.02 13.05
N ALA A 212 -12.89 6.59 14.06
CA ALA A 212 -12.51 6.44 15.47
C ALA A 212 -12.66 4.98 15.93
#